data_3435ba7629f1e6d42fad2136950d8081
#
_entry.id   3435ba7629f1e6d42fad2136950d8081
#
_cell.length_a   1.000
_cell.length_b   1.000
_cell.length_c   1.000
_cell.angle_alpha   90.00
_cell.angle_beta   90.00
_cell.angle_gamma   90.00
#
_symmetry.space_group_name_H-M   'P 1'
#
loop_
_entity.id
_entity.type
_entity.pdbx_description
1 polymer ?
#
loop_
_entity_poly.entity_id
_entity_poly.type
_entity_poly.pdbx_seq_one_letter_code
_entity_poly.pdbx_strand_id
1 'polypeptide(L)'
;MRLNPIIKKDVKVQARSFKMCVEVFVYELIMALVFFVALLYITSQNRFTDGNVYSQMVWLYPVLAIAQWVILGAVIPIHTSSAISGEKERQTFDIMMTTGMTPWSIIMGKVMTAVAQAMIFVVASIPVMALTFVVGGLSWSYLFWFIAVALLVSLFAASIGIMCSSFCRKSITAVIVSYGIYIIFFVVTALPAYLICILTDYAKSEKDMIGFLLLNPVVYITEFVAKSMTDASWIADIIGQTKSPLLNWLASGSVWMILSTIAFLAVSFLFLLIAKKRISPVSKRKAKKLAGKQMTQITEQSNG
;
A
#
# COMPACT_ATOMS: atom_id res chain seq x y z
N MET A 1 26.82 2.73 4.34
CA MET A 1 25.65 3.66 4.25
C MET A 1 25.23 4.06 5.67
N ARG A 2 25.28 5.34 6.02
CA ARG A 2 24.74 5.80 7.31
C ARG A 2 23.22 5.87 7.17
N LEU A 3 22.50 4.99 7.87
CA LEU A 3 21.04 5.00 7.95
C LEU A 3 20.55 6.40 8.39
N ASN A 4 19.52 6.90 7.74
CA ASN A 4 18.90 8.17 8.10
C ASN A 4 18.57 8.17 9.61
N PRO A 5 19.00 9.14 10.41
CA PRO A 5 18.82 9.16 11.85
C PRO A 5 17.33 9.07 12.28
N ILE A 6 16.41 9.56 11.43
CA ILE A 6 14.96 9.46 11.64
C ILE A 6 14.55 7.99 11.68
N ILE A 7 14.96 7.18 10.68
CA ILE A 7 14.61 5.76 10.62
C ILE A 7 15.09 5.02 11.86
N LYS A 8 16.37 5.23 12.23
CA LYS A 8 16.95 4.57 13.40
C LYS A 8 16.20 4.90 14.69
N LYS A 9 15.82 6.17 14.85
CA LYS A 9 15.07 6.64 16.04
C LYS A 9 13.66 6.06 16.04
N ASP A 10 12.90 6.26 14.94
CA ASP A 10 11.48 5.92 14.88
C ASP A 10 11.26 4.41 14.95
N VAL A 11 12.04 3.59 14.23
CA VAL A 11 11.97 2.12 14.30
C VAL A 11 12.34 1.62 15.70
N LYS A 12 13.38 2.18 16.33
CA LYS A 12 13.78 1.76 17.68
C LYS A 12 12.72 2.10 18.72
N VAL A 13 12.09 3.26 18.61
CA VAL A 13 11.02 3.69 19.53
C VAL A 13 9.78 2.83 19.34
N GLN A 14 9.39 2.57 18.10
CA GLN A 14 8.23 1.73 17.77
C GLN A 14 8.44 0.28 18.21
N ALA A 15 9.58 -0.33 17.88
CA ALA A 15 9.86 -1.73 18.22
C ALA A 15 9.91 -1.99 19.75
N ARG A 16 10.14 -0.96 20.55
CA ARG A 16 10.11 -1.04 22.03
C ARG A 16 8.78 -0.61 22.65
N SER A 17 7.83 -0.16 21.84
CA SER A 17 6.53 0.29 22.31
C SER A 17 5.64 -0.90 22.66
N PHE A 18 5.09 -0.92 23.88
CA PHE A 18 4.06 -1.88 24.27
C PHE A 18 2.86 -1.86 23.33
N LYS A 19 2.52 -0.68 22.80
CA LYS A 19 1.45 -0.49 21.80
C LYS A 19 1.70 -1.34 20.55
N MET A 20 2.93 -1.36 20.03
CA MET A 20 3.29 -2.16 18.87
C MET A 20 3.15 -3.67 19.13
N CYS A 21 3.54 -4.12 20.33
CA CYS A 21 3.37 -5.52 20.72
C CYS A 21 1.89 -5.91 20.75
N VAL A 22 1.03 -5.04 21.29
CA VAL A 22 -0.43 -5.28 21.32
C VAL A 22 -1.01 -5.28 19.91
N GLU A 23 -0.59 -4.36 19.04
CA GLU A 23 -1.04 -4.30 17.64
C GLU A 23 -0.68 -5.58 16.88
N VAL A 24 0.57 -6.06 17.04
CA VAL A 24 1.02 -7.32 16.43
C VAL A 24 0.26 -8.51 17.01
N PHE A 25 0.05 -8.54 18.32
CA PHE A 25 -0.72 -9.62 18.96
C PHE A 25 -2.17 -9.67 18.45
N VAL A 26 -2.85 -8.53 18.39
CA VAL A 26 -4.22 -8.45 17.87
C VAL A 26 -4.27 -8.87 16.40
N TYR A 27 -3.29 -8.44 15.61
CA TYR A 27 -3.16 -8.84 14.22
C TYR A 27 -3.02 -10.35 14.07
N GLU A 28 -2.12 -10.99 14.82
CA GLU A 28 -1.92 -12.44 14.79
C GLU A 28 -3.16 -13.20 15.28
N LEU A 29 -3.84 -12.68 16.29
CA LEU A 29 -5.10 -13.27 16.78
C LEU A 29 -6.17 -13.26 15.68
N ILE A 30 -6.29 -12.16 14.93
CA ILE A 30 -7.23 -12.07 13.80
C ILE A 30 -6.82 -13.06 12.70
N MET A 31 -5.53 -13.14 12.35
CA MET A 31 -5.04 -14.07 11.34
C MET A 31 -5.28 -15.53 11.73
N ALA A 32 -5.02 -15.89 12.99
CA ALA A 32 -5.29 -17.22 13.52
C ALA A 32 -6.79 -17.55 13.52
N LEU A 33 -7.63 -16.58 13.85
CA LEU A 33 -9.08 -16.73 13.82
C LEU A 33 -9.59 -16.95 12.39
N VAL A 34 -9.11 -16.17 11.43
CA VAL A 34 -9.44 -16.34 10.00
C VAL A 34 -9.01 -17.72 9.51
N PHE A 35 -7.79 -18.16 9.88
CA PHE A 35 -7.29 -19.50 9.55
C PHE A 35 -8.22 -20.60 10.11
N PHE A 36 -8.58 -20.49 11.38
CA PHE A 36 -9.41 -21.48 12.05
C PHE A 36 -10.83 -21.53 11.45
N VAL A 37 -11.45 -20.38 11.18
CA VAL A 37 -12.78 -20.29 10.56
C VAL A 37 -12.74 -20.87 9.13
N ALA A 38 -11.71 -20.54 8.34
CA ALA A 38 -11.55 -21.08 7.00
C ALA A 38 -11.37 -22.62 7.02
N LEU A 39 -10.57 -23.11 7.97
CA LEU A 39 -10.37 -24.57 8.15
C LEU A 39 -11.66 -25.28 8.54
N LEU A 40 -12.44 -24.72 9.49
CA LEU A 40 -13.74 -25.27 9.86
C LEU A 40 -14.71 -25.26 8.69
N TYR A 41 -14.74 -24.20 7.90
CA TYR A 41 -15.59 -24.10 6.72
C TYR A 41 -15.26 -25.19 5.70
N ILE A 42 -13.98 -25.35 5.34
CA ILE A 42 -13.53 -26.38 4.40
C ILE A 42 -13.84 -27.79 4.90
N THR A 43 -13.59 -28.07 6.18
CA THR A 43 -13.87 -29.40 6.76
C THR A 43 -15.35 -29.68 6.87
N SER A 44 -16.21 -28.69 7.09
CA SER A 44 -17.67 -28.86 7.13
C SER A 44 -18.24 -29.19 5.76
N GLN A 45 -17.78 -28.55 4.71
CA GLN A 45 -18.23 -28.82 3.34
C GLN A 45 -17.88 -30.24 2.88
N ASN A 46 -16.75 -30.79 3.30
CA ASN A 46 -16.30 -32.13 2.94
C ASN A 46 -17.08 -33.25 3.61
N ARG A 47 -17.86 -32.97 4.66
CA ARG A 47 -18.77 -33.96 5.26
C ARG A 47 -19.97 -34.30 4.35
N PHE A 48 -20.23 -33.43 3.36
CA PHE A 48 -21.38 -33.60 2.45
C PHE A 48 -20.98 -34.00 1.04
N THR A 49 -19.68 -34.06 0.74
CA THR A 49 -19.13 -34.38 -0.59
C THR A 49 -18.02 -35.39 -0.41
N ASP A 50 -18.05 -36.52 -1.16
CA ASP A 50 -16.98 -37.55 -1.18
C ASP A 50 -15.64 -37.01 -1.81
N GLY A 51 -15.39 -35.71 -1.72
CA GLY A 51 -14.25 -35.01 -2.26
C GLY A 51 -13.00 -35.17 -1.38
N ASN A 52 -11.85 -35.14 -2.03
CA ASN A 52 -10.53 -35.20 -1.37
C ASN A 52 -10.31 -33.93 -0.53
N VAL A 53 -10.37 -34.05 0.81
CA VAL A 53 -10.21 -32.92 1.76
C VAL A 53 -8.94 -32.10 1.47
N TYR A 54 -7.86 -32.79 1.09
CA TYR A 54 -6.57 -32.16 0.81
C TYR A 54 -6.58 -31.23 -0.41
N SER A 55 -7.35 -31.54 -1.46
CA SER A 55 -7.46 -30.67 -2.63
C SER A 55 -8.15 -29.34 -2.34
N GLN A 56 -9.00 -29.31 -1.31
CA GLN A 56 -9.69 -28.09 -0.90
C GLN A 56 -8.88 -27.24 0.10
N MET A 57 -7.89 -27.84 0.77
CA MET A 57 -7.05 -27.10 1.71
C MET A 57 -6.15 -26.06 1.03
N VAL A 58 -5.94 -26.17 -0.28
CA VAL A 58 -5.26 -25.14 -1.09
C VAL A 58 -5.93 -23.77 -0.97
N TRP A 59 -7.26 -23.74 -0.74
CA TRP A 59 -8.04 -22.51 -0.58
C TRP A 59 -7.75 -21.73 0.73
N LEU A 60 -7.05 -22.33 1.69
CA LEU A 60 -6.64 -21.64 2.91
C LEU A 60 -5.69 -20.49 2.60
N TYR A 61 -4.78 -20.68 1.64
CA TYR A 61 -3.80 -19.67 1.27
C TYR A 61 -4.43 -18.37 0.74
N PRO A 62 -5.32 -18.38 -0.30
CA PRO A 62 -5.92 -17.14 -0.78
C PRO A 62 -6.74 -16.40 0.28
N VAL A 63 -7.46 -17.11 1.14
CA VAL A 63 -8.25 -16.50 2.21
C VAL A 63 -7.35 -15.74 3.18
N LEU A 64 -6.24 -16.36 3.62
CA LEU A 64 -5.29 -15.71 4.53
C LEU A 64 -4.50 -14.61 3.85
N ALA A 65 -4.09 -14.79 2.60
CA ALA A 65 -3.39 -13.77 1.84
C ALA A 65 -4.24 -12.50 1.68
N ILE A 66 -5.50 -12.65 1.28
CA ILE A 66 -6.43 -11.53 1.16
C ILE A 66 -6.66 -10.86 2.52
N ALA A 67 -6.91 -11.66 3.58
CA ALA A 67 -7.08 -11.12 4.92
C ALA A 67 -5.87 -10.29 5.37
N GLN A 68 -4.66 -10.79 5.16
CA GLN A 68 -3.43 -10.06 5.50
C GLN A 68 -3.34 -8.73 4.75
N TRP A 69 -3.58 -8.70 3.45
CA TRP A 69 -3.49 -7.45 2.69
C TRP A 69 -4.58 -6.45 3.04
N VAL A 70 -5.79 -6.91 3.37
CA VAL A 70 -6.86 -6.05 3.89
C VAL A 70 -6.44 -5.42 5.22
N ILE A 71 -5.87 -6.20 6.14
CA ILE A 71 -5.41 -5.68 7.43
C ILE A 71 -4.24 -4.71 7.24
N LEU A 72 -3.25 -5.04 6.41
CA LEU A 72 -2.13 -4.13 6.11
C LEU A 72 -2.64 -2.83 5.47
N GLY A 73 -3.57 -2.92 4.51
CA GLY A 73 -4.20 -1.76 3.88
C GLY A 73 -5.00 -0.89 4.86
N ALA A 74 -5.50 -1.47 5.95
CA ALA A 74 -6.16 -0.72 7.02
C ALA A 74 -5.14 -0.11 8.01
N VAL A 75 -4.16 -0.87 8.47
CA VAL A 75 -3.22 -0.45 9.54
C VAL A 75 -2.22 0.59 9.05
N ILE A 76 -1.65 0.42 7.86
CA ILE A 76 -0.58 1.27 7.36
C ILE A 76 -1.01 2.74 7.18
N PRO A 77 -2.18 3.07 6.59
CA PRO A 77 -2.63 4.46 6.49
C PRO A 77 -2.82 5.14 7.85
N ILE A 78 -3.24 4.42 8.90
CA ILE A 78 -3.38 4.98 10.25
C ILE A 78 -2.03 5.49 10.75
N HIS A 79 -0.99 4.68 10.65
CA HIS A 79 0.35 5.04 11.12
C HIS A 79 0.99 6.15 10.27
N THR A 80 0.86 6.06 8.95
CA THR A 80 1.50 7.00 8.02
C THR A 80 0.80 8.36 7.97
N SER A 81 -0.53 8.37 8.08
CA SER A 81 -1.30 9.63 8.09
C SER A 81 -1.02 10.48 9.32
N SER A 82 -0.64 9.87 10.45
CA SER A 82 -0.24 10.59 11.66
C SER A 82 1.25 10.98 11.69
N ALA A 83 2.06 10.47 10.75
CA ALA A 83 3.52 10.59 10.80
C ALA A 83 4.05 12.03 10.72
N ILE A 84 3.42 12.91 9.95
CA ILE A 84 3.79 14.32 9.81
C ILE A 84 2.77 15.21 10.48
N SER A 85 1.47 14.92 10.32
CA SER A 85 0.40 15.70 10.95
C SER A 85 0.48 15.65 12.48
N GLY A 86 0.88 14.53 13.08
CA GLY A 86 1.12 14.42 14.51
C GLY A 86 2.28 15.29 15.02
N GLU A 87 3.33 15.45 14.23
CA GLU A 87 4.43 16.37 14.55
C GLU A 87 3.99 17.85 14.43
N LYS A 88 3.13 18.17 13.45
CA LYS A 88 2.52 19.51 13.33
C LYS A 88 1.57 19.80 14.51
N GLU A 89 0.79 18.81 14.93
CA GLU A 89 -0.15 18.94 16.05
C GLU A 89 0.59 19.17 17.37
N ARG A 90 1.77 18.53 17.54
CA ARG A 90 2.65 18.72 18.71
C ARG A 90 3.60 19.90 18.59
N GLN A 91 3.53 20.69 17.50
CA GLN A 91 4.42 21.82 17.20
C GLN A 91 5.91 21.46 17.12
N THR A 92 6.24 20.18 16.95
CA THR A 92 7.64 19.70 16.83
C THR A 92 8.15 19.72 15.39
N PHE A 93 7.26 19.87 14.42
CA PHE A 93 7.60 19.87 13.01
C PHE A 93 8.54 21.03 12.63
N ASP A 94 8.30 22.23 13.16
CA ASP A 94 9.13 23.40 12.86
C ASP A 94 10.55 23.23 13.43
N ILE A 95 10.69 22.64 14.62
CA ILE A 95 11.99 22.29 15.21
C ILE A 95 12.75 21.31 14.31
N MET A 96 12.06 20.31 13.77
CA MET A 96 12.67 19.34 12.85
C MET A 96 13.14 20.00 11.55
N MET A 97 12.43 21.01 11.05
CA MET A 97 12.81 21.76 9.86
C MET A 97 14.02 22.69 10.10
N THR A 98 14.24 23.16 11.34
CA THR A 98 15.42 23.98 11.69
C THR A 98 16.70 23.17 11.85
N THR A 99 16.64 21.85 11.96
CA THR A 99 17.82 20.97 12.09
C THR A 99 18.59 20.76 10.77
N GLY A 100 18.25 21.48 9.70
CA GLY A 100 18.95 21.42 8.40
C GLY A 100 18.65 20.15 7.57
N MET A 101 17.70 19.32 7.98
CA MET A 101 17.31 18.15 7.21
C MET A 101 16.52 18.54 5.95
N THR A 102 16.82 17.87 4.83
CA THR A 102 16.07 18.11 3.59
C THR A 102 14.65 17.53 3.70
N PRO A 103 13.63 18.18 3.11
CA PRO A 103 12.25 17.66 3.10
C PRO A 103 12.14 16.24 2.54
N TRP A 104 12.99 15.91 1.56
CA TRP A 104 13.04 14.57 0.98
C TRP A 104 13.55 13.53 1.98
N SER A 105 14.58 13.86 2.76
CA SER A 105 15.10 12.97 3.80
C SER A 105 14.07 12.66 4.89
N ILE A 106 13.24 13.66 5.24
CA ILE A 106 12.15 13.49 6.21
C ILE A 106 11.09 12.52 5.66
N ILE A 107 10.63 12.75 4.43
CA ILE A 107 9.61 11.90 3.79
C ILE A 107 10.11 10.47 3.66
N MET A 108 11.31 10.27 3.08
CA MET A 108 11.87 8.93 2.90
C MET A 108 12.10 8.24 4.25
N GLY A 109 12.48 9.00 5.28
CA GLY A 109 12.57 8.48 6.65
C GLY A 109 11.24 7.91 7.13
N LYS A 110 10.16 8.66 6.98
CA LYS A 110 8.81 8.24 7.39
C LYS A 110 8.26 7.08 6.56
N VAL A 111 8.49 7.08 5.24
CA VAL A 111 8.13 5.94 4.36
C VAL A 111 8.85 4.66 4.81
N MET A 112 10.17 4.74 4.99
CA MET A 112 10.96 3.57 5.39
C MET A 112 10.55 3.04 6.78
N THR A 113 10.19 3.93 7.70
CA THR A 113 9.64 3.53 9.00
C THR A 113 8.32 2.80 8.85
N ALA A 114 7.42 3.28 7.98
CA ALA A 114 6.13 2.62 7.73
C ALA A 114 6.31 1.25 7.06
N VAL A 115 7.21 1.15 6.08
CA VAL A 115 7.53 -0.12 5.41
C VAL A 115 8.18 -1.10 6.40
N ALA A 116 9.08 -0.63 7.26
CA ALA A 116 9.67 -1.47 8.30
C ALA A 116 8.62 -1.99 9.29
N GLN A 117 7.63 -1.17 9.64
CA GLN A 117 6.51 -1.58 10.48
C GLN A 117 5.63 -2.62 9.78
N ALA A 118 5.29 -2.41 8.50
CA ALA A 118 4.57 -3.39 7.71
C ALA A 118 5.31 -4.74 7.65
N MET A 119 6.65 -4.71 7.53
CA MET A 119 7.46 -5.91 7.55
C MET A 119 7.39 -6.68 8.87
N ILE A 120 7.22 -5.99 10.01
CA ILE A 120 7.03 -6.67 11.30
C ILE A 120 5.74 -7.50 11.28
N PHE A 121 4.63 -6.95 10.76
CA PHE A 121 3.37 -7.69 10.60
C PHE A 121 3.52 -8.86 9.62
N VAL A 122 4.21 -8.67 8.50
CA VAL A 122 4.43 -9.74 7.51
C VAL A 122 5.30 -10.85 8.09
N VAL A 123 6.36 -10.52 8.81
CA VAL A 123 7.23 -11.52 9.47
C VAL A 123 6.48 -12.26 10.58
N ALA A 124 5.67 -11.55 11.35
CA ALA A 124 4.84 -12.16 12.39
C ALA A 124 3.87 -13.20 11.79
N SER A 125 3.26 -12.93 10.63
CA SER A 125 2.31 -13.86 9.98
C SER A 125 2.96 -15.06 9.28
N ILE A 126 4.29 -15.10 9.12
CA ILE A 126 4.99 -16.22 8.45
C ILE A 126 4.60 -17.59 9.04
N PRO A 127 4.52 -17.82 10.36
CA PRO A 127 4.15 -19.11 10.90
C PRO A 127 2.75 -19.57 10.45
N VAL A 128 1.77 -18.68 10.46
CA VAL A 128 0.40 -18.97 10.03
C VAL A 128 0.35 -19.23 8.54
N MET A 129 1.06 -18.41 7.75
CA MET A 129 1.17 -18.60 6.31
C MET A 129 1.90 -19.89 5.94
N ALA A 130 2.98 -20.24 6.65
CA ALA A 130 3.72 -21.48 6.43
C ALA A 130 2.85 -22.72 6.59
N LEU A 131 1.90 -22.72 7.54
CA LEU A 131 0.94 -23.80 7.68
C LEU A 131 0.10 -24.01 6.41
N THR A 132 -0.32 -22.94 5.74
CA THR A 132 -1.10 -23.04 4.49
C THR A 132 -0.25 -23.58 3.34
N PHE A 133 1.04 -23.28 3.29
CA PHE A 133 1.95 -23.82 2.27
C PHE A 133 2.19 -25.30 2.47
N VAL A 134 2.39 -25.73 3.72
CA VAL A 134 2.60 -27.16 4.05
C VAL A 134 1.34 -27.98 3.75
N VAL A 135 0.19 -27.50 4.19
CA VAL A 135 -1.09 -28.21 4.04
C VAL A 135 -1.61 -28.11 2.61
N GLY A 136 -1.45 -26.97 1.95
CA GLY A 136 -1.91 -26.72 0.58
C GLY A 136 -0.97 -27.23 -0.52
N GLY A 137 0.24 -27.71 -0.19
CA GLY A 137 1.21 -28.22 -1.17
C GLY A 137 1.76 -27.15 -2.12
N LEU A 138 1.73 -25.86 -1.73
CA LEU A 138 2.20 -24.76 -2.54
C LEU A 138 3.73 -24.65 -2.55
N SER A 139 4.30 -24.14 -3.64
CA SER A 139 5.74 -23.90 -3.75
C SER A 139 6.20 -22.77 -2.83
N TRP A 140 7.30 -22.98 -2.11
CA TRP A 140 7.92 -21.97 -1.23
C TRP A 140 8.34 -20.69 -1.97
N SER A 141 8.50 -20.75 -3.29
CA SER A 141 8.77 -19.58 -4.12
C SER A 141 7.65 -18.53 -4.01
N TYR A 142 6.40 -18.97 -3.89
CA TYR A 142 5.27 -18.05 -3.73
C TYR A 142 5.27 -17.31 -2.40
N LEU A 143 5.84 -17.86 -1.33
CA LEU A 143 6.02 -17.16 -0.07
C LEU A 143 6.95 -15.95 -0.23
N PHE A 144 8.03 -16.10 -0.99
CA PHE A 144 8.93 -14.98 -1.29
C PHE A 144 8.23 -13.88 -2.08
N TRP A 145 7.49 -14.24 -3.13
CA TRP A 145 6.71 -13.29 -3.91
C TRP A 145 5.59 -12.64 -3.10
N PHE A 146 4.98 -13.38 -2.18
CA PHE A 146 3.99 -12.85 -1.25
C PHE A 146 4.55 -11.71 -0.39
N ILE A 147 5.78 -11.86 0.14
CA ILE A 147 6.47 -10.80 0.87
C ILE A 147 6.74 -9.59 -0.03
N ALA A 148 7.15 -9.81 -1.27
CA ALA A 148 7.40 -8.74 -2.24
C ALA A 148 6.13 -7.94 -2.56
N VAL A 149 5.01 -8.62 -2.76
CA VAL A 149 3.69 -7.98 -2.96
C VAL A 149 3.24 -7.21 -1.72
N ALA A 150 3.43 -7.77 -0.52
CA ALA A 150 3.12 -7.09 0.73
C ALA A 150 3.94 -5.80 0.90
N LEU A 151 5.21 -5.80 0.50
CA LEU A 151 6.06 -4.60 0.46
C LEU A 151 5.52 -3.55 -0.51
N LEU A 152 5.12 -3.96 -1.71
CA LEU A 152 4.56 -3.06 -2.72
C LEU A 152 3.27 -2.40 -2.23
N VAL A 153 2.33 -3.20 -1.71
CA VAL A 153 1.05 -2.70 -1.18
C VAL A 153 1.28 -1.76 0.00
N SER A 154 2.22 -2.11 0.89
CA SER A 154 2.56 -1.27 2.05
C SER A 154 3.18 0.07 1.63
N LEU A 155 4.05 0.07 0.63
CA LEU A 155 4.66 1.28 0.06
C LEU A 155 3.60 2.19 -0.56
N PHE A 156 2.66 1.62 -1.31
CA PHE A 156 1.55 2.36 -1.92
C PHE A 156 0.65 2.98 -0.84
N ALA A 157 0.22 2.21 0.15
CA ALA A 157 -0.59 2.69 1.26
C ALA A 157 0.14 3.77 2.07
N ALA A 158 1.44 3.59 2.35
CA ALA A 158 2.26 4.57 3.04
C ALA A 158 2.41 5.87 2.26
N SER A 159 2.54 5.81 0.94
CA SER A 159 2.67 7.00 0.09
C SER A 159 1.41 7.88 0.14
N ILE A 160 0.22 7.28 0.11
CA ILE A 160 -1.06 7.97 0.28
C ILE A 160 -1.13 8.61 1.67
N GLY A 161 -0.86 7.83 2.73
CA GLY A 161 -0.93 8.33 4.10
C GLY A 161 0.02 9.51 4.35
N ILE A 162 1.27 9.45 3.87
CA ILE A 162 2.25 10.52 4.01
C ILE A 162 1.85 11.75 3.20
N MET A 163 1.31 11.57 1.99
CA MET A 163 0.78 12.68 1.22
C MET A 163 -0.31 13.39 2.01
N CYS A 164 -1.34 12.68 2.49
CA CYS A 164 -2.42 13.25 3.29
C CYS A 164 -1.92 13.94 4.56
N SER A 165 -0.97 13.30 5.27
CA SER A 165 -0.31 13.84 6.45
C SER A 165 0.42 15.17 6.18
N SER A 166 0.96 15.33 4.99
CA SER A 166 1.64 16.57 4.59
C SER A 166 0.68 17.77 4.45
N PHE A 167 -0.58 17.53 4.07
CA PHE A 167 -1.60 18.56 3.88
C PHE A 167 -2.34 18.90 5.17
N CYS A 168 -2.62 17.92 6.02
CA CYS A 168 -3.41 18.08 7.22
C CYS A 168 -2.58 18.63 8.40
N ARG A 169 -3.25 19.33 9.31
CA ARG A 169 -2.67 19.81 10.58
C ARG A 169 -2.97 18.88 11.75
N LYS A 170 -4.12 18.19 11.71
CA LYS A 170 -4.57 17.25 12.75
C LYS A 170 -4.43 15.80 12.26
N SER A 171 -3.97 14.91 13.14
CA SER A 171 -3.76 13.50 12.84
C SER A 171 -5.06 12.80 12.42
N ILE A 172 -6.15 13.03 13.13
CA ILE A 172 -7.46 12.43 12.84
C ILE A 172 -7.96 12.82 11.44
N THR A 173 -7.86 14.10 11.08
CA THR A 173 -8.25 14.58 9.75
C THR A 173 -7.40 13.93 8.65
N ALA A 174 -6.09 13.75 8.90
CA ALA A 174 -5.20 13.10 7.94
C ALA A 174 -5.58 11.63 7.71
N VAL A 175 -5.98 10.91 8.76
CA VAL A 175 -6.45 9.53 8.67
C VAL A 175 -7.74 9.45 7.85
N ILE A 176 -8.75 10.28 8.15
CA ILE A 176 -10.04 10.28 7.43
C ILE A 176 -9.82 10.58 5.93
N VAL A 177 -9.02 11.61 5.61
CA VAL A 177 -8.72 11.97 4.22
C VAL A 177 -7.94 10.86 3.52
N SER A 178 -7.02 10.18 4.20
CA SER A 178 -6.25 9.07 3.66
C SER A 178 -7.15 7.90 3.25
N TYR A 179 -8.07 7.50 4.12
CA TYR A 179 -9.05 6.47 3.77
C TYR A 179 -10.02 6.92 2.68
N GLY A 180 -10.44 8.19 2.71
CA GLY A 180 -11.26 8.76 1.64
C GLY A 180 -10.58 8.65 0.27
N ILE A 181 -9.29 9.01 0.17
CA ILE A 181 -8.51 8.87 -1.06
C ILE A 181 -8.35 7.39 -1.45
N TYR A 182 -8.12 6.51 -0.48
CA TYR A 182 -7.98 5.07 -0.73
C TYR A 182 -9.26 4.48 -1.33
N ILE A 183 -10.42 4.84 -0.77
CA ILE A 183 -11.74 4.43 -1.27
C ILE A 183 -12.02 5.03 -2.65
N ILE A 184 -11.75 6.33 -2.84
CA ILE A 184 -11.91 7.00 -4.14
C ILE A 184 -11.04 6.31 -5.19
N PHE A 185 -9.79 5.99 -4.86
CA PHE A 185 -8.89 5.32 -5.77
C PHE A 185 -9.39 3.93 -6.16
N PHE A 186 -9.93 3.17 -5.20
CA PHE A 186 -10.57 1.89 -5.46
C PHE A 186 -11.82 2.02 -6.34
N VAL A 187 -12.71 2.97 -6.01
CA VAL A 187 -13.97 3.18 -6.75
C VAL A 187 -13.70 3.69 -8.17
N VAL A 188 -12.80 4.66 -8.34
CA VAL A 188 -12.45 5.24 -9.66
C VAL A 188 -11.83 4.21 -10.59
N THR A 189 -11.15 3.20 -10.05
CA THR A 189 -10.56 2.13 -10.87
C THR A 189 -11.52 0.98 -11.12
N ALA A 190 -12.43 0.66 -10.21
CA ALA A 190 -13.38 -0.44 -10.34
C ALA A 190 -14.67 -0.06 -11.07
N LEU A 191 -15.20 1.16 -10.82
CA LEU A 191 -16.50 1.59 -11.33
C LEU A 191 -16.54 1.72 -12.87
N PRO A 192 -15.55 2.29 -13.58
CA PRO A 192 -15.54 2.31 -15.02
C PRO A 192 -15.50 0.90 -15.62
N ALA A 193 -14.70 0.00 -15.05
CA ALA A 193 -14.64 -1.38 -15.48
C ALA A 193 -16.02 -2.07 -15.35
N TYR A 194 -16.68 -1.87 -14.20
CA TYR A 194 -18.01 -2.41 -13.96
C TYR A 194 -19.08 -1.82 -14.89
N LEU A 195 -19.06 -0.49 -15.12
CA LEU A 195 -20.00 0.17 -16.05
C LEU A 195 -19.81 -0.30 -17.50
N ILE A 196 -18.58 -0.42 -17.96
CA ILE A 196 -18.28 -0.96 -19.27
C ILE A 196 -18.84 -2.37 -19.40
N CYS A 197 -18.68 -3.21 -18.37
CA CYS A 197 -19.22 -4.56 -18.32
C CYS A 197 -20.74 -4.61 -18.51
N ILE A 198 -21.49 -3.70 -17.85
CA ILE A 198 -22.94 -3.67 -17.95
C ILE A 198 -23.43 -3.13 -19.30
N LEU A 199 -22.74 -2.07 -19.84
CA LEU A 199 -23.21 -1.34 -21.00
C LEU A 199 -22.93 -2.04 -22.34
N THR A 200 -21.96 -2.94 -22.38
CA THR A 200 -21.44 -3.49 -23.66
C THR A 200 -21.60 -5.00 -23.79
N ASP A 201 -22.68 -5.63 -23.28
CA ASP A 201 -22.84 -7.09 -23.39
C ASP A 201 -21.52 -7.86 -23.20
N TYR A 202 -21.34 -8.53 -22.12
CA TYR A 202 -20.16 -9.21 -21.56
C TYR A 202 -19.04 -9.66 -22.54
N ALA A 203 -19.39 -9.92 -23.80
CA ALA A 203 -18.48 -10.53 -24.77
C ALA A 203 -17.63 -9.54 -25.61
N LYS A 204 -17.89 -8.21 -25.61
CA LYS A 204 -17.19 -7.26 -26.47
C LYS A 204 -16.31 -6.25 -25.75
N SER A 205 -16.48 -6.10 -24.45
CA SER A 205 -15.98 -4.97 -23.66
C SER A 205 -14.77 -5.26 -22.78
N GLU A 206 -14.37 -6.50 -22.66
CA GLU A 206 -13.35 -6.93 -21.69
C GLU A 206 -11.98 -6.26 -21.89
N LYS A 207 -11.71 -5.82 -23.12
CA LYS A 207 -10.42 -5.25 -23.53
C LYS A 207 -10.18 -3.83 -23.04
N ASP A 208 -11.24 -3.02 -22.98
CA ASP A 208 -11.15 -1.61 -22.59
C ASP A 208 -11.03 -1.46 -21.06
N MET A 209 -11.39 -2.52 -20.33
CA MET A 209 -11.31 -2.56 -18.88
C MET A 209 -9.88 -2.67 -18.33
N ILE A 210 -8.96 -3.28 -19.07
CA ILE A 210 -7.61 -3.63 -18.60
C ILE A 210 -6.86 -2.40 -18.09
N GLY A 211 -6.99 -1.26 -18.78
CA GLY A 211 -6.33 -0.02 -18.40
C GLY A 211 -6.78 0.51 -17.06
N PHE A 212 -8.08 0.43 -16.76
CA PHE A 212 -8.63 0.88 -15.47
C PHE A 212 -8.27 -0.07 -14.32
N LEU A 213 -8.27 -1.38 -14.58
CA LEU A 213 -7.96 -2.41 -13.58
C LEU A 213 -6.48 -2.44 -13.20
N LEU A 214 -5.58 -1.90 -14.03
CA LEU A 214 -4.14 -1.92 -13.81
C LEU A 214 -3.70 -1.24 -12.51
N LEU A 215 -4.42 -0.21 -12.08
CA LEU A 215 -4.15 0.53 -10.83
C LEU A 215 -5.04 0.08 -9.66
N ASN A 216 -5.84 -0.97 -9.82
CA ASN A 216 -6.69 -1.46 -8.74
C ASN A 216 -5.90 -2.44 -7.85
N PRO A 217 -5.68 -2.11 -6.55
CA PRO A 217 -4.91 -2.98 -5.68
C PRO A 217 -5.59 -4.34 -5.42
N VAL A 218 -6.92 -4.39 -5.44
CA VAL A 218 -7.64 -5.65 -5.22
C VAL A 218 -7.46 -6.59 -6.42
N VAL A 219 -7.56 -6.04 -7.65
CA VAL A 219 -7.34 -6.84 -8.87
C VAL A 219 -5.90 -7.35 -8.93
N TYR A 220 -4.93 -6.52 -8.55
CA TYR A 220 -3.52 -6.94 -8.46
C TYR A 220 -3.32 -8.11 -7.50
N ILE A 221 -3.95 -8.03 -6.33
CA ILE A 221 -3.89 -9.06 -5.29
C ILE A 221 -4.57 -10.35 -5.76
N THR A 222 -5.75 -10.26 -6.35
CA THR A 222 -6.50 -11.43 -6.84
C THR A 222 -5.76 -12.14 -7.98
N GLU A 223 -5.14 -11.40 -8.90
CA GLU A 223 -4.31 -11.96 -9.96
C GLU A 223 -3.08 -12.67 -9.41
N PHE A 224 -2.41 -12.08 -8.41
CA PHE A 224 -1.29 -12.73 -7.74
C PHE A 224 -1.68 -14.04 -7.09
N VAL A 225 -2.82 -14.06 -6.38
CA VAL A 225 -3.34 -15.26 -5.72
C VAL A 225 -3.74 -16.33 -6.74
N ALA A 226 -4.47 -15.95 -7.78
CA ALA A 226 -4.89 -16.89 -8.84
C ALA A 226 -3.68 -17.56 -9.50
N LYS A 227 -2.66 -16.77 -9.81
CA LYS A 227 -1.43 -17.27 -10.41
C LYS A 227 -0.62 -18.19 -9.49
N SER A 228 -0.66 -17.93 -8.18
CA SER A 228 0.03 -18.79 -7.20
C SER A 228 -0.64 -20.14 -6.99
N MET A 229 -1.95 -20.25 -7.30
CA MET A 229 -2.72 -21.48 -7.11
C MET A 229 -2.76 -22.39 -8.33
N THR A 230 -2.96 -21.81 -9.52
CA THR A 230 -3.31 -22.55 -10.73
C THR A 230 -2.37 -22.28 -11.90
N ASP A 231 -1.36 -21.43 -11.73
CA ASP A 231 -0.55 -20.86 -12.83
C ASP A 231 -1.40 -20.20 -13.94
N ALA A 232 -2.73 -20.15 -13.75
CA ALA A 232 -3.68 -19.49 -14.64
C ALA A 232 -3.72 -17.99 -14.32
N SER A 233 -3.92 -17.18 -15.34
CA SER A 233 -4.14 -15.74 -15.20
C SER A 233 -5.64 -15.47 -15.27
N TRP A 234 -6.21 -14.97 -14.17
CA TRP A 234 -7.59 -14.52 -14.12
C TRP A 234 -7.87 -13.40 -15.15
N ILE A 235 -6.89 -12.53 -15.36
CA ILE A 235 -6.97 -11.47 -16.36
C ILE A 235 -6.95 -12.04 -17.77
N ALA A 236 -6.14 -13.05 -18.05
CA ALA A 236 -6.14 -13.71 -19.35
C ALA A 236 -7.48 -14.39 -19.65
N ASP A 237 -8.13 -14.97 -18.64
CA ASP A 237 -9.44 -15.58 -18.78
C ASP A 237 -10.54 -14.54 -19.07
N ILE A 238 -10.49 -13.35 -18.40
CA ILE A 238 -11.44 -12.25 -18.66
C ILE A 238 -11.25 -11.69 -20.07
N ILE A 239 -10.02 -11.53 -20.55
CA ILE A 239 -9.73 -10.89 -21.83
C ILE A 239 -10.05 -11.81 -23.01
N GLY A 240 -10.00 -13.14 -22.78
CA GLY A 240 -10.17 -14.12 -23.82
C GLY A 240 -9.14 -14.01 -24.96
N GLN A 241 -9.25 -14.84 -25.99
CA GLN A 241 -8.38 -14.76 -27.16
C GLN A 241 -8.78 -13.59 -28.05
N THR A 242 -7.99 -12.52 -28.01
CA THR A 242 -8.20 -11.33 -28.84
C THR A 242 -7.46 -11.43 -30.16
N LYS A 243 -8.03 -10.86 -31.24
CA LYS A 243 -7.40 -10.80 -32.57
C LYS A 243 -6.13 -9.90 -32.61
N SER A 244 -5.91 -9.04 -31.61
CA SER A 244 -4.74 -8.17 -31.57
C SER A 244 -3.60 -8.78 -30.74
N PRO A 245 -2.42 -9.04 -31.35
CA PRO A 245 -1.30 -9.69 -30.68
C PRO A 245 -0.74 -8.84 -29.52
N LEU A 246 -0.83 -7.51 -29.59
CA LEU A 246 -0.39 -6.59 -28.53
C LEU A 246 -1.25 -6.72 -27.27
N LEU A 247 -2.59 -6.84 -27.42
CA LEU A 247 -3.49 -7.00 -26.28
C LEU A 247 -3.32 -8.37 -25.62
N ASN A 248 -3.12 -9.43 -26.39
CA ASN A 248 -2.83 -10.75 -25.84
C ASN A 248 -1.50 -10.78 -25.08
N TRP A 249 -0.49 -10.06 -25.53
CA TRP A 249 0.78 -9.94 -24.81
C TRP A 249 0.62 -9.14 -23.52
N LEU A 250 -0.10 -8.02 -23.54
CA LEU A 250 -0.43 -7.23 -22.34
C LEU A 250 -1.31 -8.01 -21.34
N ALA A 251 -2.19 -8.85 -21.85
CA ALA A 251 -3.09 -9.71 -21.09
C ALA A 251 -2.40 -10.94 -20.47
N SER A 252 -1.17 -11.25 -20.94
CA SER A 252 -0.43 -12.31 -20.25
C SER A 252 -0.22 -11.91 -18.79
N GLY A 253 -0.72 -12.72 -17.83
CA GLY A 253 -0.76 -12.36 -16.41
C GLY A 253 0.60 -11.91 -15.85
N SER A 254 1.72 -12.40 -16.40
CA SER A 254 3.06 -11.97 -15.98
C SER A 254 3.37 -10.54 -16.41
N VAL A 255 3.09 -10.18 -17.67
CA VAL A 255 3.34 -8.83 -18.20
C VAL A 255 2.42 -7.81 -17.51
N TRP A 256 1.14 -8.17 -17.33
CA TRP A 256 0.18 -7.33 -16.65
C TRP A 256 0.61 -7.03 -15.19
N MET A 257 1.06 -8.03 -14.45
CA MET A 257 1.57 -7.85 -13.08
C MET A 257 2.80 -6.94 -13.04
N ILE A 258 3.75 -7.09 -13.97
CA ILE A 258 4.92 -6.22 -14.06
C ILE A 258 4.49 -4.78 -14.35
N LEU A 259 3.60 -4.58 -15.32
CA LEU A 259 3.09 -3.26 -15.69
C LEU A 259 2.34 -2.60 -14.54
N SER A 260 1.49 -3.35 -13.85
CA SER A 260 0.77 -2.90 -12.66
C SER A 260 1.73 -2.52 -11.52
N THR A 261 2.76 -3.33 -11.27
CA THR A 261 3.81 -3.03 -10.29
C THR A 261 4.51 -1.70 -10.61
N ILE A 262 4.90 -1.49 -11.87
CA ILE A 262 5.52 -0.24 -12.31
C ILE A 262 4.56 0.94 -12.12
N ALA A 263 3.28 0.77 -12.45
CA ALA A 263 2.25 1.79 -12.27
C ALA A 263 2.06 2.15 -10.78
N PHE A 264 2.00 1.16 -9.88
CA PHE A 264 1.91 1.40 -8.43
C PHE A 264 3.14 2.14 -7.90
N LEU A 265 4.35 1.78 -8.34
CA LEU A 265 5.57 2.48 -7.95
C LEU A 265 5.59 3.92 -8.48
N ALA A 266 5.16 4.14 -9.72
CA ALA A 266 5.08 5.47 -10.33
C ALA A 266 4.08 6.38 -9.58
N VAL A 267 2.89 5.87 -9.26
CA VAL A 267 1.86 6.60 -8.50
C VAL A 267 2.33 6.87 -7.07
N SER A 268 2.96 5.88 -6.42
CA SER A 268 3.54 6.06 -5.08
C SER A 268 4.60 7.16 -5.09
N PHE A 269 5.48 7.15 -6.07
CA PHE A 269 6.51 8.18 -6.23
C PHE A 269 5.91 9.56 -6.48
N LEU A 270 4.85 9.65 -7.30
CA LEU A 270 4.12 10.89 -7.55
C LEU A 270 3.54 11.46 -6.24
N PHE A 271 2.90 10.62 -5.42
CA PHE A 271 2.36 11.05 -4.13
C PHE A 271 3.45 11.57 -3.18
N LEU A 272 4.61 10.91 -3.17
CA LEU A 272 5.75 11.38 -2.37
C LEU A 272 6.34 12.71 -2.89
N LEU A 273 6.35 12.94 -4.20
CA LEU A 273 6.76 14.22 -4.79
C LEU A 273 5.78 15.34 -4.41
N ILE A 274 4.47 15.08 -4.42
CA ILE A 274 3.45 16.02 -3.98
C ILE A 274 3.66 16.36 -2.50
N ALA A 275 3.89 15.37 -1.65
CA ALA A 275 4.20 15.56 -0.23
C ALA A 275 5.46 16.41 -0.04
N LYS A 276 6.54 16.14 -0.78
CA LYS A 276 7.79 16.93 -0.76
C LYS A 276 7.55 18.39 -1.09
N LYS A 277 6.77 18.66 -2.15
CA LYS A 277 6.47 20.04 -2.57
C LYS A 277 5.70 20.79 -1.48
N ARG A 278 4.85 20.10 -0.72
CA ARG A 278 4.04 20.69 0.36
C ARG A 278 4.85 20.96 1.63
N ILE A 279 5.77 20.07 1.99
CA ILE A 279 6.62 20.20 3.18
C ILE A 279 7.75 21.18 2.96
N SER A 280 8.21 21.35 1.72
CA SER A 280 9.29 22.29 1.39
C SER A 280 8.94 23.68 1.91
N PRO A 281 9.80 24.30 2.75
CA PRO A 281 9.51 25.64 3.32
C PRO A 281 9.24 26.58 2.16
N VAL A 282 8.19 27.39 2.34
CA VAL A 282 7.68 28.31 1.35
C VAL A 282 8.81 29.11 0.74
N SER A 283 9.26 28.55 -0.37
CA SER A 283 9.89 29.28 -1.45
C SER A 283 10.96 30.30 -1.04
N LYS A 284 12.16 30.00 -1.47
CA LYS A 284 13.21 31.01 -1.75
C LYS A 284 12.63 32.32 -2.35
N ARG A 285 11.46 32.29 -2.97
CA ARG A 285 10.70 33.45 -3.46
C ARG A 285 10.15 34.37 -2.35
N LYS A 286 9.61 33.82 -1.24
CA LYS A 286 9.15 34.66 -0.11
C LYS A 286 10.32 35.19 0.71
N ALA A 287 11.36 34.38 0.91
CA ALA A 287 12.60 34.82 1.55
C ALA A 287 13.29 35.92 0.72
N LYS A 288 13.36 35.77 -0.62
CA LYS A 288 13.89 36.79 -1.53
C LYS A 288 13.04 38.07 -1.56
N LYS A 289 11.67 37.93 -1.46
CA LYS A 289 10.77 39.10 -1.34
C LYS A 289 10.90 39.81 0.01
N LEU A 290 11.08 39.07 1.10
CA LEU A 290 11.29 39.65 2.44
C LEU A 290 12.69 40.31 2.54
N ALA A 291 13.73 39.65 2.05
CA ALA A 291 15.08 40.22 1.99
C ALA A 291 15.13 41.48 1.09
N GLY A 292 14.42 41.45 -0.06
CA GLY A 292 14.28 42.63 -0.91
C GLY A 292 13.55 43.80 -0.23
N LYS A 293 12.46 43.51 0.51
CA LYS A 293 11.76 44.56 1.28
C LYS A 293 12.60 45.13 2.42
N GLN A 294 13.35 44.30 3.11
CA GLN A 294 14.27 44.77 4.17
C GLN A 294 15.40 45.62 3.62
N MET A 295 16.00 45.25 2.48
CA MET A 295 16.98 46.07 1.82
C MET A 295 16.45 47.43 1.38
N THR A 296 15.21 47.47 0.83
CA THR A 296 14.60 48.75 0.43
C THR A 296 14.35 49.66 1.64
N GLN A 297 13.89 49.10 2.77
CA GLN A 297 13.70 49.89 4.01
C GLN A 297 15.00 50.42 4.60
N ILE A 298 16.10 49.65 4.55
CA ILE A 298 17.41 50.07 5.03
C ILE A 298 17.97 51.19 4.13
N THR A 299 17.72 51.11 2.82
CA THR A 299 18.18 52.13 1.86
C THR A 299 17.38 53.42 2.01
N GLU A 300 16.09 53.37 2.31
CA GLU A 300 15.27 54.56 2.59
C GLU A 300 15.65 55.23 3.91
N GLN A 301 16.04 54.48 4.94
CA GLN A 301 16.50 55.01 6.23
C GLN A 301 17.93 55.59 6.17
N SER A 302 18.73 55.18 5.18
CA SER A 302 20.11 55.71 4.98
C SER A 302 20.17 57.00 4.13
N ASN A 303 19.10 57.31 3.40
CA ASN A 303 19.03 58.46 2.49
C ASN A 303 18.13 59.61 3.03
N GLY A 304 17.58 59.52 4.23
CA GLY A 304 16.85 60.56 4.96
C GLY A 304 17.61 60.94 6.22
#